data_f29a09e44365b924999eb10e865bcd86
#
_entry.id   f29a09e44365b924999eb10e865bcd86
#
_cell.length_a   1.000
_cell.length_b   1.000
_cell.length_c   1.000
_cell.angle_alpha   90.00
_cell.angle_beta   90.00
_cell.angle_gamma   90.00
#
_symmetry.space_group_name_H-M   'P 1'
#
loop_
_entity.id
_entity.type
_entity.pdbx_description
1 polymer ?
#
loop_
_entity_poly.entity_id
_entity_poly.type
_entity_poly.pdbx_seq_one_letter_code
_entity_poly.pdbx_strand_id
1 'polypeptide(L)'
;MRLSVAAFAITALCSSCLGLPSDKKMDISRQESTKPIYKDASHSVDERVKDLLNRMTLEEKAGQLFHTRLTAGPLDDDSSGNSTDNLIREKHMTHMNLVSDITNATETAEFVNRVQKRALQTRLGIPVTLSTDPRHSFTENVGTGFRAGVFSQWPESLGLAALRDPQLVRTFAEIAREEYLAVGIRAGLHPQVDISTEPRWARISNTWGENSTLTSELLVEYIKGFQGEGELGTGSVKTVTKHFPGAGPMENGEDSHFVYGKNQTYPGDNFDEHLIPFKAAIAAGATEIMPYYSRPIGTNYEAVGFAFNRAIVTDLLRGELGFEGIVLTDWGLITDGYIAGQYMPARAWGVESLSELERTARVIDAGCDQFGGEQRPELVVQLVKEGTISEDRIDVSVARLLKEKFILGLFDNPFVNASAANQIVGTESFVRQGREAQRRSYTLLKNKQNILPLTEPSPSTKFYIEGFDPAFITERNLTVVNSTQEADYALLRYNAPYEPRSGGFEANYHAGSLAFNTTEKERQARIYTTVPTVVDIIMDRPAVIPEVLEQAQAVFASYGSDSEAFLDIVFGVSKPEGKLPFDLPRSMKAVEAQFEDVPFDTNNPVFVYGHGLEYQDALERDGQGESCK
;
A
#
# COMPACT_ATOMS: atom_id res chain seq x y z
N MET A 1 -69.43 -29.80 26.92
CA MET A 1 -70.27 -30.97 26.58
C MET A 1 -69.28 -32.07 26.21
N ARG A 2 -69.04 -32.94 27.16
CA ARG A 2 -69.43 -34.36 27.32
C ARG A 2 -68.93 -35.20 26.15
N LEU A 3 -67.92 -36.07 26.40
CA LEU A 3 -68.00 -37.52 26.70
C LEU A 3 -68.14 -38.40 25.42
N SER A 4 -67.49 -39.52 25.14
CA SER A 4 -67.07 -40.67 25.94
C SER A 4 -66.19 -41.55 25.07
N VAL A 5 -65.09 -42.12 25.47
CA VAL A 5 -64.78 -43.45 26.04
C VAL A 5 -65.54 -44.66 25.37
N ALA A 6 -64.78 -45.58 24.82
CA ALA A 6 -65.04 -47.02 24.95
C ALA A 6 -63.78 -47.83 24.62
N ALA A 7 -63.29 -48.56 25.59
CA ALA A 7 -62.37 -49.70 25.50
C ALA A 7 -63.16 -50.98 25.31
N PHE A 8 -62.58 -51.97 24.63
CA PHE A 8 -62.90 -53.40 24.87
C PHE A 8 -61.65 -54.28 24.61
N ALA A 9 -61.46 -55.17 25.51
CA ALA A 9 -60.31 -56.06 25.64
C ALA A 9 -60.73 -57.50 25.24
N ILE A 10 -59.70 -58.42 25.21
CA ILE A 10 -59.73 -59.89 25.33
C ILE A 10 -59.85 -60.60 23.98
N THR A 11 -59.00 -61.56 23.60
CA THR A 11 -58.59 -62.81 24.25
C THR A 11 -57.36 -63.45 23.59
N ALA A 12 -56.55 -64.10 24.37
CA ALA A 12 -55.42 -64.94 23.97
C ALA A 12 -55.84 -66.28 23.43
N LEU A 13 -55.02 -66.87 22.54
CA LEU A 13 -54.82 -68.32 22.48
C LEU A 13 -53.44 -68.69 21.93
N CYS A 14 -52.89 -69.68 22.57
CA CYS A 14 -51.54 -70.26 22.46
C CYS A 14 -51.32 -71.11 21.21
N SER A 15 -50.15 -71.25 20.73
CA SER A 15 -49.31 -72.43 20.44
C SER A 15 -48.64 -72.42 19.08
N SER A 16 -47.39 -72.43 19.04
CA SER A 16 -46.43 -73.50 18.76
C SER A 16 -45.17 -73.02 18.11
N CYS A 17 -44.08 -73.45 18.68
CA CYS A 17 -42.67 -73.23 18.34
C CYS A 17 -42.32 -73.56 16.89
N LEU A 18 -41.62 -72.71 16.22
CA LEU A 18 -40.58 -73.06 15.24
C LEU A 18 -39.48 -72.01 15.28
N GLY A 19 -38.25 -72.48 15.50
CA GLY A 19 -37.05 -71.62 15.71
C GLY A 19 -36.70 -70.78 14.49
N LEU A 20 -36.42 -69.50 14.72
CA LEU A 20 -35.81 -68.61 13.78
C LEU A 20 -34.40 -68.23 14.29
N PRO A 21 -33.43 -68.03 13.39
CA PRO A 21 -32.06 -67.76 13.78
C PRO A 21 -31.91 -66.36 14.39
N SER A 22 -30.99 -66.22 15.34
CA SER A 22 -30.65 -65.02 16.09
C SER A 22 -30.43 -63.81 15.20
N ASP A 23 -31.23 -62.77 15.40
CA ASP A 23 -30.96 -61.41 14.90
C ASP A 23 -29.59 -60.94 15.37
N LYS A 24 -28.63 -60.86 14.42
CA LYS A 24 -27.48 -59.99 14.59
C LYS A 24 -28.01 -58.57 14.73
N LYS A 25 -27.97 -58.00 15.94
CA LYS A 25 -28.04 -56.56 16.15
C LYS A 25 -26.99 -55.95 15.27
N MET A 26 -27.43 -55.28 14.21
CA MET A 26 -26.58 -54.33 13.49
C MET A 26 -26.25 -53.23 14.47
N ASP A 27 -25.03 -53.26 14.96
CA ASP A 27 -24.44 -52.22 15.75
C ASP A 27 -24.24 -51.02 14.79
N ILE A 28 -25.25 -50.14 14.70
CA ILE A 28 -25.12 -48.83 14.07
C ILE A 28 -24.28 -48.02 15.04
N SER A 29 -22.98 -48.32 15.08
CA SER A 29 -22.03 -47.40 15.64
C SER A 29 -22.25 -46.07 14.90
N ARG A 30 -22.82 -45.07 15.57
CA ARG A 30 -22.74 -43.69 15.17
C ARG A 30 -21.24 -43.42 14.93
N GLN A 31 -20.87 -43.42 13.65
CA GLN A 31 -19.62 -42.80 13.24
C GLN A 31 -19.77 -41.34 13.65
N GLU A 32 -19.28 -40.98 14.81
CA GLU A 32 -19.02 -39.59 15.15
C GLU A 32 -18.20 -39.06 13.98
N SER A 33 -18.75 -38.14 13.20
CA SER A 33 -18.00 -37.46 12.15
C SER A 33 -16.91 -36.68 12.85
N THR A 34 -15.72 -37.26 12.92
CA THR A 34 -14.57 -36.54 13.45
C THR A 34 -14.41 -35.27 12.65
N LYS A 35 -14.36 -34.14 13.37
CA LYS A 35 -14.13 -32.81 12.78
C LYS A 35 -12.93 -32.89 11.83
N PRO A 36 -13.00 -32.38 10.58
CA PRO A 36 -11.87 -32.41 9.67
C PRO A 36 -10.63 -31.76 10.30
N ILE A 37 -9.44 -32.32 10.06
CA ILE A 37 -8.17 -31.85 10.65
C ILE A 37 -7.96 -30.34 10.39
N TYR A 38 -8.24 -29.86 9.18
CA TYR A 38 -8.06 -28.43 8.87
C TYR A 38 -8.97 -27.50 9.67
N LYS A 39 -10.07 -27.97 10.25
CA LYS A 39 -10.98 -27.21 11.11
C LYS A 39 -10.62 -27.31 12.59
N ASP A 40 -9.66 -28.13 12.96
CA ASP A 40 -9.26 -28.36 14.35
C ASP A 40 -7.95 -27.62 14.68
N ALA A 41 -8.06 -26.59 15.51
CA ALA A 41 -6.92 -25.76 15.91
C ALA A 41 -5.87 -26.50 16.80
N SER A 42 -6.15 -27.73 17.25
CA SER A 42 -5.19 -28.55 17.99
C SER A 42 -4.09 -29.17 17.10
N HIS A 43 -4.33 -29.21 15.79
CA HIS A 43 -3.35 -29.69 14.81
C HIS A 43 -2.43 -28.56 14.35
N SER A 44 -1.22 -28.94 13.93
CA SER A 44 -0.24 -28.00 13.38
C SER A 44 -0.73 -27.36 12.07
N VAL A 45 -0.23 -26.17 11.75
CA VAL A 45 -0.57 -25.46 10.51
C VAL A 45 -0.30 -26.35 9.29
N ASP A 46 0.83 -27.05 9.25
CA ASP A 46 1.20 -27.90 8.11
C ASP A 46 0.27 -29.13 7.95
N GLU A 47 -0.18 -29.74 9.06
CA GLU A 47 -1.20 -30.82 9.01
C GLU A 47 -2.54 -30.28 8.49
N ARG A 48 -2.97 -29.10 8.93
CA ARG A 48 -4.20 -28.44 8.52
C ARG A 48 -4.14 -28.07 7.03
N VAL A 49 -3.03 -27.50 6.54
CA VAL A 49 -2.81 -27.20 5.12
C VAL A 49 -2.89 -28.46 4.29
N LYS A 50 -2.20 -29.53 4.67
CA LYS A 50 -2.19 -30.81 3.94
C LYS A 50 -3.58 -31.44 3.86
N ASP A 51 -4.32 -31.45 4.98
CA ASP A 51 -5.69 -32.02 5.00
C ASP A 51 -6.64 -31.21 4.11
N LEU A 52 -6.57 -29.86 4.16
CA LEU A 52 -7.42 -29.00 3.34
C LEU A 52 -7.08 -29.16 1.84
N LEU A 53 -5.80 -29.09 1.48
CA LEU A 53 -5.34 -29.24 0.10
C LEU A 53 -5.80 -30.56 -0.54
N ASN A 54 -5.73 -31.66 0.21
CA ASN A 54 -6.20 -32.97 -0.25
C ASN A 54 -7.73 -33.05 -0.46
N ARG A 55 -8.50 -32.09 0.07
CA ARG A 55 -9.97 -32.03 -0.09
C ARG A 55 -10.42 -31.11 -1.21
N MET A 56 -9.52 -30.24 -1.68
CA MET A 56 -9.84 -29.25 -2.71
C MET A 56 -9.96 -29.89 -4.09
N THR A 57 -10.95 -29.44 -4.87
CA THR A 57 -10.99 -29.68 -6.31
C THR A 57 -10.01 -28.76 -7.03
N LEU A 58 -9.70 -29.07 -8.28
CA LEU A 58 -8.83 -28.22 -9.11
C LEU A 58 -9.40 -26.79 -9.24
N GLU A 59 -10.71 -26.65 -9.38
CA GLU A 59 -11.39 -25.35 -9.47
C GLU A 59 -11.23 -24.54 -8.16
N GLU A 60 -11.35 -25.20 -7.01
CA GLU A 60 -11.14 -24.56 -5.70
C GLU A 60 -9.67 -24.17 -5.50
N LYS A 61 -8.71 -24.98 -5.96
CA LYS A 61 -7.28 -24.65 -5.96
C LYS A 61 -6.99 -23.45 -6.86
N ALA A 62 -7.50 -23.46 -8.09
CA ALA A 62 -7.33 -22.38 -9.05
C ALA A 62 -7.85 -21.04 -8.53
N GLY A 63 -9.00 -21.04 -7.85
CA GLY A 63 -9.57 -19.81 -7.27
C GLY A 63 -8.66 -19.15 -6.23
N GLN A 64 -7.86 -19.93 -5.47
CA GLN A 64 -6.94 -19.35 -4.48
C GLN A 64 -5.81 -18.53 -5.11
N LEU A 65 -5.43 -18.82 -6.36
CA LEU A 65 -4.34 -18.12 -7.05
C LEU A 65 -4.72 -16.71 -7.51
N PHE A 66 -5.93 -16.23 -7.22
CA PHE A 66 -6.40 -14.92 -7.69
C PHE A 66 -6.69 -13.99 -6.52
N HIS A 67 -6.11 -12.78 -6.59
CA HIS A 67 -6.27 -11.71 -5.64
C HIS A 67 -6.90 -10.51 -6.36
N THR A 68 -8.20 -10.33 -6.19
CA THR A 68 -8.99 -9.37 -6.97
C THR A 68 -9.46 -8.18 -6.15
N ARG A 69 -10.10 -7.21 -6.81
CA ARG A 69 -10.70 -6.03 -6.17
C ARG A 69 -12.00 -6.40 -5.47
N LEU A 70 -12.27 -5.72 -4.35
CA LEU A 70 -13.49 -5.78 -3.59
C LEU A 70 -14.02 -4.37 -3.34
N THR A 71 -15.23 -4.10 -3.79
CA THR A 71 -15.94 -2.85 -3.50
C THR A 71 -16.97 -3.09 -2.41
N ALA A 72 -17.04 -2.19 -1.40
CA ALA A 72 -18.03 -2.30 -0.35
C ALA A 72 -19.44 -2.05 -0.90
N GLY A 73 -20.39 -2.92 -0.52
CA GLY A 73 -21.77 -2.84 -1.00
C GLY A 73 -22.55 -4.14 -0.78
N PRO A 74 -23.69 -4.33 -1.51
CA PRO A 74 -24.38 -5.60 -1.58
C PRO A 74 -23.49 -6.68 -2.20
N LEU A 75 -23.48 -7.89 -1.64
CA LEU A 75 -22.60 -8.97 -2.11
C LEU A 75 -23.04 -9.56 -3.47
N ASP A 76 -24.29 -9.39 -3.82
CA ASP A 76 -24.94 -9.86 -5.05
C ASP A 76 -25.01 -8.78 -6.16
N ASP A 77 -24.42 -7.60 -5.92
CA ASP A 77 -24.32 -6.55 -6.93
C ASP A 77 -23.37 -6.95 -8.06
N ASP A 78 -23.92 -7.12 -9.26
CA ASP A 78 -23.22 -7.54 -10.48
C ASP A 78 -22.89 -6.40 -11.44
N SER A 79 -23.06 -5.16 -11.00
CA SER A 79 -22.87 -3.96 -11.83
C SER A 79 -21.45 -3.81 -12.39
N SER A 80 -20.45 -4.43 -11.76
CA SER A 80 -19.04 -4.45 -12.18
C SER A 80 -18.61 -5.69 -12.97
N GLY A 81 -19.56 -6.59 -13.31
CA GLY A 81 -19.33 -7.79 -14.12
C GLY A 81 -19.15 -9.10 -13.34
N ASN A 82 -18.76 -9.04 -12.06
CA ASN A 82 -18.74 -10.20 -11.16
C ASN A 82 -19.07 -9.74 -9.74
N SER A 83 -20.23 -10.18 -9.22
CA SER A 83 -20.59 -9.89 -7.83
C SER A 83 -19.62 -10.57 -6.84
N THR A 84 -19.50 -10.01 -5.64
CA THR A 84 -18.69 -10.62 -4.56
C THR A 84 -19.16 -12.04 -4.26
N ASP A 85 -20.48 -12.28 -4.34
CA ASP A 85 -21.07 -13.61 -4.18
C ASP A 85 -20.56 -14.59 -5.24
N ASN A 86 -20.54 -14.19 -6.51
CA ASN A 86 -20.04 -15.00 -7.62
C ASN A 86 -18.54 -15.31 -7.46
N LEU A 87 -17.72 -14.30 -7.13
CA LEU A 87 -16.28 -14.47 -6.91
C LEU A 87 -16.00 -15.51 -5.83
N ILE A 88 -16.74 -15.49 -4.72
CA ILE A 88 -16.55 -16.41 -3.61
C ILE A 88 -17.09 -17.81 -3.92
N ARG A 89 -18.31 -17.91 -4.44
CA ARG A 89 -19.01 -19.20 -4.53
C ARG A 89 -18.71 -19.98 -5.81
N GLU A 90 -18.64 -19.27 -6.93
CA GLU A 90 -18.46 -19.91 -8.23
C GLU A 90 -17.00 -19.90 -8.68
N LYS A 91 -16.27 -18.80 -8.41
CA LYS A 91 -14.86 -18.69 -8.76
C LYS A 91 -13.90 -19.09 -7.64
N HIS A 92 -14.41 -19.40 -6.45
CA HIS A 92 -13.65 -19.86 -5.26
C HIS A 92 -12.51 -18.94 -4.84
N MET A 93 -12.63 -17.65 -5.13
CA MET A 93 -11.61 -16.64 -4.83
C MET A 93 -11.75 -16.17 -3.38
N THR A 94 -10.63 -16.17 -2.63
CA THR A 94 -10.62 -15.83 -1.20
C THR A 94 -9.53 -14.83 -0.82
N HIS A 95 -8.93 -14.13 -1.78
CA HIS A 95 -8.04 -13.00 -1.57
C HIS A 95 -8.62 -11.78 -2.27
N MET A 96 -8.85 -10.69 -1.53
CA MET A 96 -9.56 -9.53 -2.04
C MET A 96 -8.95 -8.22 -1.52
N ASN A 97 -8.72 -7.27 -2.42
CA ASN A 97 -8.24 -5.93 -2.10
C ASN A 97 -9.42 -4.95 -1.99
N LEU A 98 -9.65 -4.40 -0.81
CA LEU A 98 -10.71 -3.43 -0.56
C LEU A 98 -10.35 -2.07 -1.20
N VAL A 99 -11.07 -1.72 -2.26
CA VAL A 99 -10.83 -0.51 -3.05
C VAL A 99 -11.83 0.64 -2.76
N SER A 100 -12.74 0.46 -1.82
CA SER A 100 -13.68 1.51 -1.40
C SER A 100 -13.06 2.43 -0.36
N ASP A 101 -13.49 3.69 -0.34
CA ASP A 101 -13.22 4.59 0.76
C ASP A 101 -13.83 4.06 2.07
N ILE A 102 -13.12 4.29 3.18
CA ILE A 102 -13.57 3.91 4.52
C ILE A 102 -13.93 5.19 5.27
N THR A 103 -15.23 5.48 5.33
CA THR A 103 -15.79 6.66 5.99
C THR A 103 -16.44 6.34 7.34
N ASN A 104 -16.64 5.04 7.64
CA ASN A 104 -17.20 4.54 8.89
C ASN A 104 -16.61 3.16 9.20
N ALA A 105 -15.85 3.04 10.29
CA ALA A 105 -15.17 1.79 10.63
C ALA A 105 -16.16 0.68 11.03
N THR A 106 -17.27 1.00 11.72
CA THR A 106 -18.29 0.01 12.07
C THR A 106 -18.96 -0.58 10.83
N GLU A 107 -19.38 0.25 9.88
CA GLU A 107 -20.02 -0.21 8.64
C GLU A 107 -19.07 -1.07 7.80
N THR A 108 -17.79 -0.69 7.75
CA THR A 108 -16.76 -1.47 7.07
C THR A 108 -16.55 -2.83 7.73
N ALA A 109 -16.45 -2.87 9.06
CA ALA A 109 -16.31 -4.12 9.82
C ALA A 109 -17.53 -5.04 9.63
N GLU A 110 -18.74 -4.48 9.61
CA GLU A 110 -19.97 -5.23 9.31
C GLU A 110 -19.98 -5.79 7.87
N PHE A 111 -19.53 -4.98 6.91
CA PHE A 111 -19.38 -5.44 5.53
C PHE A 111 -18.39 -6.60 5.44
N VAL A 112 -17.21 -6.48 6.05
CA VAL A 112 -16.20 -7.54 6.08
C VAL A 112 -16.76 -8.81 6.73
N ASN A 113 -17.49 -8.68 7.84
CA ASN A 113 -18.15 -9.82 8.48
C ASN A 113 -19.18 -10.50 7.56
N ARG A 114 -19.90 -9.74 6.72
CA ARG A 114 -20.81 -10.33 5.70
C ARG A 114 -20.02 -11.13 4.64
N VAL A 115 -18.89 -10.60 4.16
CA VAL A 115 -18.00 -11.30 3.23
C VAL A 115 -17.49 -12.61 3.84
N GLN A 116 -16.98 -12.57 5.07
CA GLN A 116 -16.51 -13.76 5.79
C GLN A 116 -17.62 -14.79 5.96
N LYS A 117 -18.81 -14.35 6.37
CA LYS A 117 -19.98 -15.24 6.51
C LYS A 117 -20.31 -15.95 5.19
N ARG A 118 -20.20 -15.23 4.06
CA ARG A 118 -20.44 -15.81 2.73
C ARG A 118 -19.37 -16.86 2.39
N ALA A 119 -18.11 -16.59 2.64
CA ALA A 119 -17.00 -17.52 2.41
C ALA A 119 -17.15 -18.82 3.23
N LEU A 120 -17.51 -18.69 4.50
CA LEU A 120 -17.72 -19.84 5.39
C LEU A 120 -18.92 -20.72 4.99
N GLN A 121 -19.84 -20.25 4.14
CA GLN A 121 -20.96 -21.00 3.59
C GLN A 121 -20.60 -21.85 2.35
N THR A 122 -19.39 -21.70 1.81
CA THR A 122 -18.89 -22.56 0.72
C THR A 122 -18.56 -23.97 1.24
N ARG A 123 -18.35 -24.91 0.34
CA ARG A 123 -18.13 -26.34 0.67
C ARG A 123 -16.98 -26.54 1.69
N LEU A 124 -15.87 -25.85 1.53
CA LEU A 124 -14.72 -25.94 2.43
C LEU A 124 -14.69 -24.83 3.48
N GLY A 125 -15.43 -23.74 3.27
CA GLY A 125 -15.47 -22.62 4.21
C GLY A 125 -14.12 -21.93 4.35
N ILE A 126 -13.38 -21.72 3.26
CA ILE A 126 -12.10 -21.03 3.25
C ILE A 126 -12.37 -19.53 3.47
N PRO A 127 -11.84 -18.93 4.55
CA PRO A 127 -12.07 -17.51 4.85
C PRO A 127 -11.35 -16.59 3.85
N VAL A 128 -11.87 -15.36 3.69
CA VAL A 128 -11.26 -14.33 2.85
C VAL A 128 -10.09 -13.67 3.58
N THR A 129 -8.93 -13.54 2.92
CA THR A 129 -7.88 -12.61 3.30
C THR A 129 -8.17 -11.28 2.65
N LEU A 130 -8.47 -10.26 3.45
CA LEU A 130 -8.74 -8.91 2.97
C LEU A 130 -7.46 -8.10 2.99
N SER A 131 -7.12 -7.47 1.86
CA SER A 131 -5.99 -6.55 1.71
C SER A 131 -6.45 -5.12 1.43
N THR A 132 -5.51 -4.21 1.48
CA THR A 132 -5.66 -2.83 1.01
C THR A 132 -4.31 -2.25 0.57
N ASP A 133 -4.32 -1.29 -0.35
CA ASP A 133 -3.23 -0.35 -0.54
C ASP A 133 -3.14 0.61 0.65
N PRO A 134 -2.04 1.39 0.82
CA PRO A 134 -1.86 2.29 1.96
C PRO A 134 -3.07 3.21 2.20
N ARG A 135 -3.46 3.41 3.47
CA ARG A 135 -4.62 4.23 3.87
C ARG A 135 -4.31 5.25 4.97
N HIS A 136 -3.06 5.51 5.26
CA HIS A 136 -2.70 6.37 6.39
C HIS A 136 -1.98 7.65 5.95
N SER A 137 -2.02 7.98 4.66
CA SER A 137 -1.32 9.16 4.11
C SER A 137 -2.25 10.08 3.33
N PHE A 138 -1.68 10.95 2.51
CA PHE A 138 -2.39 11.96 1.71
C PHE A 138 -2.67 11.51 0.28
N THR A 139 -2.01 10.45 -0.19
CA THR A 139 -2.17 9.94 -1.54
C THR A 139 -3.59 9.46 -1.82
N GLU A 140 -4.16 9.92 -2.94
CA GLU A 140 -5.47 9.53 -3.46
C GLU A 140 -5.32 9.04 -4.90
N ASN A 141 -4.73 7.88 -5.06
CA ASN A 141 -4.53 7.27 -6.37
C ASN A 141 -4.90 5.79 -6.28
N VAL A 142 -5.98 5.40 -6.94
CA VAL A 142 -6.54 4.03 -6.92
C VAL A 142 -5.53 2.93 -7.30
N GLY A 143 -4.42 3.29 -7.93
CA GLY A 143 -3.31 2.36 -8.23
C GLY A 143 -2.23 2.29 -7.16
N THR A 144 -2.21 3.17 -6.17
CA THR A 144 -1.09 3.28 -5.21
C THR A 144 -1.49 3.53 -3.76
N GLY A 145 -2.67 4.09 -3.49
CA GLY A 145 -3.13 4.40 -2.14
C GLY A 145 -4.53 4.97 -2.10
N PHE A 146 -5.14 4.95 -0.95
CA PHE A 146 -6.49 5.46 -0.70
C PHE A 146 -6.46 6.53 0.39
N ARG A 147 -7.48 7.41 0.39
CA ARG A 147 -7.70 8.39 1.46
C ARG A 147 -7.67 7.72 2.83
N ALA A 148 -7.09 8.42 3.80
CA ALA A 148 -7.11 7.97 5.20
C ALA A 148 -8.55 7.82 5.71
N GLY A 149 -9.46 8.70 5.31
CA GLY A 149 -10.85 8.65 5.73
C GLY A 149 -10.97 8.76 7.24
N VAL A 150 -11.40 7.67 7.90
CA VAL A 150 -11.51 7.60 9.37
C VAL A 150 -10.25 7.13 10.07
N PHE A 151 -9.24 6.67 9.34
CA PHE A 151 -7.95 6.28 9.93
C PHE A 151 -7.13 7.49 10.37
N SER A 152 -6.16 7.27 11.24
CA SER A 152 -5.15 8.29 11.56
C SER A 152 -4.33 8.64 10.32
N GLN A 153 -4.05 9.93 10.12
CA GLN A 153 -3.35 10.43 8.94
C GLN A 153 -1.92 10.84 9.28
N TRP A 154 -0.97 10.31 8.52
CA TRP A 154 0.46 10.45 8.70
C TRP A 154 1.09 11.05 7.43
N PRO A 155 2.33 11.56 7.48
CA PRO A 155 3.01 11.93 6.25
C PRO A 155 3.19 10.72 5.31
N GLU A 156 3.47 10.96 4.05
CA GLU A 156 3.87 9.93 3.10
C GLU A 156 5.17 9.23 3.57
N SER A 157 5.50 8.10 2.95
CA SER A 157 6.75 7.39 3.27
C SER A 157 7.99 8.28 3.16
N LEU A 158 8.03 9.21 2.19
CA LEU A 158 9.08 10.22 2.10
C LEU A 158 9.18 11.09 3.35
N GLY A 159 8.05 11.47 3.96
CA GLY A 159 8.04 12.28 5.18
C GLY A 159 8.54 11.51 6.40
N LEU A 160 8.19 10.22 6.50
CA LEU A 160 8.74 9.33 7.52
C LEU A 160 10.26 9.14 7.30
N ALA A 161 10.71 9.02 6.06
CA ALA A 161 12.13 8.93 5.72
C ALA A 161 12.89 10.23 6.01
N ALA A 162 12.26 11.40 5.82
CA ALA A 162 12.85 12.68 6.18
C ALA A 162 13.17 12.80 7.68
N LEU A 163 12.39 12.11 8.53
CA LEU A 163 12.64 12.05 9.98
C LEU A 163 13.77 11.10 10.38
N ARG A 164 14.12 10.11 9.55
CA ARG A 164 15.19 9.14 9.83
C ARG A 164 15.07 8.47 11.20
N ASP A 165 13.84 8.20 11.62
CA ASP A 165 13.51 7.68 12.95
C ASP A 165 12.85 6.29 12.81
N PRO A 166 13.62 5.18 12.90
CA PRO A 166 13.08 3.83 12.80
C PRO A 166 12.03 3.52 13.87
N GLN A 167 12.17 4.10 15.08
CA GLN A 167 11.21 3.88 16.16
C GLN A 167 9.86 4.55 15.87
N LEU A 168 9.86 5.72 15.24
CA LEU A 168 8.64 6.37 14.79
C LEU A 168 7.95 5.54 13.71
N VAL A 169 8.71 4.98 12.75
CA VAL A 169 8.18 4.08 11.71
C VAL A 169 7.57 2.83 12.33
N ARG A 170 8.20 2.28 13.37
CA ARG A 170 7.64 1.17 14.15
C ARG A 170 6.30 1.54 14.77
N THR A 171 6.23 2.68 15.46
CA THR A 171 5.01 3.20 16.10
C THR A 171 3.90 3.43 15.07
N PHE A 172 4.22 4.04 13.94
CA PHE A 172 3.29 4.20 12.83
C PHE A 172 2.71 2.85 12.37
N ALA A 173 3.57 1.87 12.12
CA ALA A 173 3.16 0.56 11.63
C ALA A 173 2.31 -0.22 12.65
N GLU A 174 2.60 -0.10 13.94
CA GLU A 174 1.80 -0.68 15.03
C GLU A 174 0.40 -0.06 15.10
N ILE A 175 0.29 1.26 15.00
CA ILE A 175 -0.99 1.98 14.96
C ILE A 175 -1.79 1.57 13.72
N ALA A 176 -1.18 1.60 12.55
CA ALA A 176 -1.84 1.20 11.30
C ALA A 176 -2.32 -0.25 11.34
N ARG A 177 -1.54 -1.17 11.96
CA ARG A 177 -1.94 -2.55 12.21
C ARG A 177 -3.19 -2.63 13.07
N GLU A 178 -3.24 -1.90 14.19
CA GLU A 178 -4.40 -1.92 15.10
C GLU A 178 -5.66 -1.41 14.40
N GLU A 179 -5.54 -0.34 13.64
CA GLU A 179 -6.65 0.22 12.88
C GLU A 179 -7.14 -0.73 11.76
N TYR A 180 -6.22 -1.38 11.04
CA TYR A 180 -6.56 -2.38 10.02
C TYR A 180 -7.25 -3.61 10.62
N LEU A 181 -6.73 -4.13 11.72
CA LEU A 181 -7.33 -5.27 12.42
C LEU A 181 -8.76 -4.97 12.89
N ALA A 182 -9.03 -3.75 13.34
CA ALA A 182 -10.35 -3.34 13.81
C ALA A 182 -11.43 -3.43 12.73
N VAL A 183 -11.06 -3.25 11.46
CA VAL A 183 -11.98 -3.35 10.30
C VAL A 183 -11.84 -4.67 9.51
N GLY A 184 -10.94 -5.57 9.93
CA GLY A 184 -10.76 -6.88 9.34
C GLY A 184 -9.80 -6.93 8.14
N ILE A 185 -9.00 -5.90 7.90
CA ILE A 185 -7.89 -5.92 6.93
C ILE A 185 -6.74 -6.73 7.53
N ARG A 186 -6.23 -7.73 6.79
CA ARG A 186 -5.21 -8.67 7.25
C ARG A 186 -3.96 -8.69 6.37
N ALA A 187 -3.95 -7.88 5.29
CA ALA A 187 -2.80 -7.72 4.41
C ALA A 187 -2.70 -6.27 3.93
N GLY A 188 -1.49 -5.71 3.93
CA GLY A 188 -1.17 -4.43 3.31
C GLY A 188 -0.38 -4.66 2.03
N LEU A 189 -0.84 -4.10 0.90
CA LEU A 189 -0.10 -4.09 -0.37
C LEU A 189 0.99 -3.02 -0.33
N HIS A 190 1.77 -3.05 0.71
CA HIS A 190 2.87 -2.16 1.06
C HIS A 190 3.81 -2.88 2.05
N PRO A 191 5.04 -2.40 2.29
CA PRO A 191 5.62 -1.13 1.87
C PRO A 191 6.15 -1.15 0.43
N GLN A 192 6.22 0.04 -0.19
CA GLN A 192 6.98 0.28 -1.41
C GLN A 192 8.41 0.64 -1.01
N VAL A 193 9.39 -0.19 -1.44
CA VAL A 193 10.79 -0.07 -0.99
C VAL A 193 11.76 0.24 -2.14
N ASP A 194 11.21 0.68 -3.25
CA ASP A 194 11.96 1.13 -4.41
C ASP A 194 12.84 2.33 -4.03
N ILE A 195 14.09 2.37 -4.52
CA ILE A 195 14.98 3.51 -4.31
C ILE A 195 14.69 4.54 -5.39
N SER A 196 14.44 5.81 -5.01
CA SER A 196 14.02 6.87 -5.92
C SER A 196 15.16 7.48 -6.73
N THR A 197 15.80 6.69 -7.59
CA THR A 197 16.98 7.09 -8.38
C THR A 197 16.64 7.94 -9.61
N GLU A 198 15.42 7.82 -10.14
CA GLU A 198 14.93 8.67 -11.24
C GLU A 198 13.94 9.73 -10.71
N PRO A 199 14.34 11.00 -10.59
CA PRO A 199 13.53 12.04 -9.94
C PRO A 199 12.19 12.35 -10.61
N ARG A 200 12.03 12.04 -11.91
CA ARG A 200 10.79 12.28 -12.66
C ARG A 200 9.71 11.23 -12.40
N TRP A 201 10.06 10.10 -11.80
CA TRP A 201 9.11 9.01 -11.59
C TRP A 201 7.95 9.41 -10.66
N ALA A 202 6.71 9.15 -11.10
CA ALA A 202 5.49 9.62 -10.45
C ALA A 202 5.17 8.93 -9.10
N ARG A 203 5.92 7.90 -8.69
CA ARG A 203 5.65 7.12 -7.47
C ARG A 203 6.69 7.32 -6.37
N ILE A 204 7.49 8.36 -6.47
CA ILE A 204 8.53 8.67 -5.47
C ILE A 204 7.93 8.94 -4.09
N SER A 205 6.75 9.57 -4.00
CA SER A 205 6.07 9.86 -2.72
C SER A 205 5.88 8.62 -1.83
N ASN A 206 5.68 7.46 -2.42
CA ASN A 206 5.49 6.21 -1.71
C ASN A 206 6.81 5.49 -1.36
N THR A 207 7.97 6.00 -1.80
CA THR A 207 9.32 5.48 -1.51
C THR A 207 9.89 6.08 -0.22
N TRP A 208 11.07 5.60 0.18
CA TRP A 208 11.84 6.12 1.32
C TRP A 208 13.03 6.99 0.89
N GLY A 209 13.04 7.46 -0.37
CA GLY A 209 14.09 8.28 -0.96
C GLY A 209 15.19 7.47 -1.65
N GLU A 210 16.36 8.08 -1.82
CA GLU A 210 17.46 7.53 -2.61
C GLU A 210 18.41 6.60 -1.83
N ASN A 211 18.37 6.59 -0.51
CA ASN A 211 19.35 5.87 0.32
C ASN A 211 18.87 4.44 0.63
N SER A 212 19.49 3.45 0.03
CA SER A 212 19.18 2.03 0.22
C SER A 212 19.34 1.54 1.66
N THR A 213 20.35 2.06 2.38
CA THR A 213 20.60 1.72 3.78
C THR A 213 19.49 2.27 4.69
N LEU A 214 19.17 3.57 4.56
CA LEU A 214 18.07 4.16 5.32
C LEU A 214 16.74 3.48 5.00
N THR A 215 16.46 3.23 3.72
CA THR A 215 15.27 2.49 3.29
C THR A 215 15.20 1.13 3.99
N SER A 216 16.31 0.41 4.07
CA SER A 216 16.38 -0.91 4.73
C SER A 216 16.15 -0.82 6.25
N GLU A 217 16.74 0.17 6.91
CA GLU A 217 16.58 0.38 8.36
C GLU A 217 15.10 0.67 8.71
N LEU A 218 14.46 1.57 7.98
CA LEU A 218 13.06 1.95 8.19
C LEU A 218 12.10 0.82 7.83
N LEU A 219 12.36 0.12 6.73
CA LEU A 219 11.60 -1.03 6.26
C LEU A 219 11.54 -2.17 7.29
N VAL A 220 12.66 -2.48 7.92
CA VAL A 220 12.72 -3.54 8.96
C VAL A 220 11.75 -3.24 10.09
N GLU A 221 11.73 -2.02 10.57
CA GLU A 221 10.82 -1.60 11.64
C GLU A 221 9.36 -1.50 11.17
N TYR A 222 9.14 -1.12 9.92
CA TYR A 222 7.80 -1.15 9.31
C TYR A 222 7.23 -2.57 9.27
N ILE A 223 7.98 -3.55 8.76
CA ILE A 223 7.54 -4.95 8.69
C ILE A 223 7.24 -5.47 10.10
N LYS A 224 8.14 -5.28 11.06
CA LYS A 224 7.95 -5.70 12.45
C LYS A 224 6.71 -5.04 13.08
N GLY A 225 6.45 -3.77 12.80
CA GLY A 225 5.28 -3.06 13.28
C GLY A 225 3.97 -3.67 12.79
N PHE A 226 3.87 -3.98 11.49
CA PHE A 226 2.70 -4.62 10.91
C PHE A 226 2.54 -6.10 11.27
N GLN A 227 3.63 -6.85 11.33
CA GLN A 227 3.58 -8.28 11.67
C GLN A 227 3.43 -8.53 13.19
N GLY A 228 3.86 -7.57 14.01
CA GLY A 228 3.99 -7.74 15.45
C GLY A 228 5.42 -8.18 15.82
N GLU A 229 5.68 -8.36 17.13
CA GLU A 229 6.97 -8.87 17.59
C GLU A 229 7.11 -10.35 17.27
N GLY A 230 8.12 -10.70 16.48
CA GLY A 230 8.42 -12.08 16.11
C GLY A 230 7.83 -12.47 14.76
N GLU A 231 7.37 -13.72 14.67
CA GLU A 231 6.79 -14.28 13.44
C GLU A 231 5.33 -13.83 13.24
N LEU A 232 4.86 -13.90 11.98
CA LEU A 232 3.48 -13.65 11.62
C LEU A 232 2.51 -14.48 12.49
N GLY A 233 1.42 -13.88 12.97
CA GLY A 233 0.47 -14.52 13.87
C GLY A 233 -0.96 -13.96 13.81
N THR A 234 -1.78 -14.33 14.76
CA THR A 234 -3.21 -13.96 14.79
C THR A 234 -3.45 -12.46 14.95
N GLY A 235 -2.53 -11.75 15.61
CA GLY A 235 -2.54 -10.28 15.78
C GLY A 235 -1.80 -9.51 14.70
N SER A 236 -1.41 -10.15 13.61
CA SER A 236 -0.63 -9.54 12.53
C SER A 236 -1.49 -9.05 11.38
N VAL A 237 -0.99 -8.03 10.70
CA VAL A 237 -1.31 -7.70 9.32
C VAL A 237 -0.06 -8.01 8.50
N LYS A 238 -0.15 -8.92 7.52
CA LYS A 238 0.98 -9.24 6.65
C LYS A 238 1.27 -8.08 5.71
N THR A 239 2.52 -7.95 5.28
CA THR A 239 2.95 -6.94 4.32
C THR A 239 3.32 -7.56 2.99
N VAL A 240 3.06 -6.85 1.90
CA VAL A 240 3.51 -7.19 0.55
C VAL A 240 4.60 -6.20 0.15
N THR A 241 5.85 -6.62 0.25
CA THR A 241 6.99 -5.76 -0.10
C THR A 241 7.09 -5.60 -1.62
N LYS A 242 7.12 -4.35 -2.10
CA LYS A 242 7.05 -4.03 -3.53
C LYS A 242 8.00 -2.89 -3.92
N HIS A 243 8.44 -2.81 -5.19
CA HIS A 243 8.18 -3.72 -6.30
C HIS A 243 9.49 -4.39 -6.73
N PHE A 244 9.58 -5.69 -6.54
CA PHE A 244 10.80 -6.45 -6.85
C PHE A 244 11.13 -6.42 -8.36
N PRO A 245 12.40 -6.26 -8.75
CA PRO A 245 13.64 -6.12 -7.98
C PRO A 245 14.04 -4.68 -7.64
N GLY A 246 13.12 -3.73 -7.66
CA GLY A 246 13.29 -2.30 -7.42
C GLY A 246 12.87 -1.48 -8.64
N ALA A 247 11.85 -0.64 -8.49
CA ALA A 247 11.23 0.10 -9.60
C ALA A 247 11.83 1.50 -9.83
N GLY A 248 12.88 1.89 -9.10
CA GLY A 248 13.51 3.22 -9.22
C GLY A 248 14.00 3.59 -10.63
N PRO A 249 14.66 2.67 -11.37
CA PRO A 249 15.31 2.99 -12.66
C PRO A 249 14.34 3.10 -13.85
N MET A 250 13.29 3.89 -13.73
CA MET A 250 12.29 4.05 -14.80
C MET A 250 12.84 4.89 -15.95
N GLU A 251 12.81 4.34 -17.18
CA GLU A 251 13.26 5.05 -18.37
C GLU A 251 12.54 6.40 -18.52
N ASN A 252 13.30 7.50 -18.45
CA ASN A 252 12.80 8.87 -18.47
C ASN A 252 11.77 9.22 -17.36
N GLY A 253 11.69 8.45 -16.29
CA GLY A 253 10.72 8.63 -15.21
C GLY A 253 9.29 8.24 -15.55
N GLU A 254 9.06 7.58 -16.68
CA GLU A 254 7.73 7.17 -17.11
C GLU A 254 7.29 5.88 -16.40
N ASP A 255 6.05 5.87 -15.89
CA ASP A 255 5.55 4.78 -15.06
C ASP A 255 5.05 3.58 -15.86
N SER A 256 5.40 2.38 -15.42
CA SER A 256 5.13 1.12 -16.13
C SER A 256 3.68 0.61 -16.02
N HIS A 257 2.79 1.33 -15.36
CA HIS A 257 1.36 1.12 -15.56
C HIS A 257 0.94 1.41 -17.01
N PHE A 258 1.73 2.19 -17.74
CA PHE A 258 1.44 2.65 -19.10
C PHE A 258 2.42 2.09 -20.12
N VAL A 259 1.96 1.91 -21.36
CA VAL A 259 2.75 1.28 -22.43
C VAL A 259 4.05 2.03 -22.75
N TYR A 260 4.08 3.33 -22.58
CA TYR A 260 5.26 4.17 -22.83
C TYR A 260 6.30 4.08 -21.72
N GLY A 261 5.91 3.71 -20.48
CA GLY A 261 6.78 3.57 -19.32
C GLY A 261 7.21 2.13 -19.01
N LYS A 262 7.10 1.20 -19.96
CA LYS A 262 7.34 -0.23 -19.73
C LYS A 262 8.79 -0.64 -19.45
N ASN A 263 9.76 0.27 -19.62
CA ASN A 263 11.17 -0.05 -19.49
C ASN A 263 11.76 0.44 -18.17
N GLN A 264 12.60 -0.38 -17.57
CA GLN A 264 13.60 0.02 -16.59
C GLN A 264 14.98 -0.08 -17.20
N THR A 265 15.83 0.93 -17.02
CA THR A 265 17.16 1.01 -17.64
C THR A 265 18.25 1.09 -16.58
N TYR A 266 19.40 0.50 -16.89
CA TYR A 266 20.51 0.39 -15.95
C TYR A 266 21.82 0.89 -16.60
N PRO A 267 21.88 2.18 -16.98
CA PRO A 267 23.04 2.76 -17.64
C PRO A 267 24.27 2.83 -16.73
N GLY A 268 24.08 2.85 -15.42
CA GLY A 268 25.14 2.86 -14.41
C GLY A 268 25.59 1.46 -13.98
N ASP A 269 25.02 0.37 -14.55
CA ASP A 269 25.28 -1.02 -14.14
C ASP A 269 25.06 -1.26 -12.64
N ASN A 270 24.02 -0.60 -12.06
CA ASN A 270 23.81 -0.53 -10.61
C ASN A 270 22.57 -1.33 -10.13
N PHE A 271 22.25 -2.42 -10.81
CA PHE A 271 21.09 -3.28 -10.48
C PHE A 271 21.10 -3.78 -9.03
N ASP A 272 22.29 -4.15 -8.51
CA ASP A 272 22.42 -4.75 -7.18
C ASP A 272 22.08 -3.81 -6.02
N GLU A 273 22.21 -2.50 -6.21
CA GLU A 273 21.82 -1.49 -5.21
C GLU A 273 20.31 -1.53 -4.92
N HIS A 274 19.51 -1.76 -5.95
CA HIS A 274 18.06 -1.85 -5.84
C HIS A 274 17.59 -3.11 -5.12
N LEU A 275 18.45 -4.14 -5.00
CA LEU A 275 18.15 -5.37 -4.25
C LEU A 275 18.36 -5.22 -2.74
N ILE A 276 19.11 -4.21 -2.28
CA ILE A 276 19.49 -4.07 -0.87
C ILE A 276 18.24 -4.02 0.05
N PRO A 277 17.19 -3.22 -0.22
CA PRO A 277 15.99 -3.22 0.61
C PRO A 277 15.25 -4.57 0.63
N PHE A 278 15.22 -5.29 -0.49
CA PHE A 278 14.58 -6.62 -0.54
C PHE A 278 15.34 -7.67 0.25
N LYS A 279 16.67 -7.64 0.25
CA LYS A 279 17.49 -8.48 1.13
C LYS A 279 17.19 -8.22 2.59
N ALA A 280 17.04 -6.94 2.97
CA ALA A 280 16.64 -6.54 4.33
C ALA A 280 15.21 -6.99 4.67
N ALA A 281 14.26 -6.88 3.74
CA ALA A 281 12.88 -7.35 3.92
C ALA A 281 12.82 -8.86 4.17
N ILE A 282 13.53 -9.65 3.37
CA ILE A 282 13.59 -11.11 3.52
C ILE A 282 14.19 -11.47 4.89
N ALA A 283 15.29 -10.83 5.28
CA ALA A 283 15.92 -11.02 6.59
C ALA A 283 15.02 -10.60 7.76
N ALA A 284 14.12 -9.62 7.56
CA ALA A 284 13.14 -9.18 8.55
C ALA A 284 11.89 -10.09 8.59
N GLY A 285 11.80 -11.13 7.75
CA GLY A 285 10.69 -12.07 7.73
C GLY A 285 9.50 -11.61 6.88
N ALA A 286 9.73 -10.84 5.81
CA ALA A 286 8.69 -10.55 4.82
C ALA A 286 8.12 -11.86 4.27
N THR A 287 6.79 -12.00 4.27
CA THR A 287 6.11 -13.23 3.83
C THR A 287 5.59 -13.16 2.40
N GLU A 288 5.50 -11.95 1.83
CA GLU A 288 4.98 -11.74 0.48
C GLU A 288 5.77 -10.64 -0.25
N ILE A 289 6.10 -10.89 -1.53
CA ILE A 289 6.82 -9.96 -2.40
C ILE A 289 6.05 -9.84 -3.73
N MET A 290 6.04 -8.61 -4.27
CA MET A 290 5.37 -8.28 -5.54
C MET A 290 6.40 -7.82 -6.58
N PRO A 291 6.59 -8.56 -7.70
CA PRO A 291 7.36 -8.11 -8.84
C PRO A 291 6.66 -6.96 -9.58
N TYR A 292 7.45 -5.99 -10.07
CA TYR A 292 6.91 -4.86 -10.82
C TYR A 292 6.52 -5.22 -12.27
N TYR A 293 5.83 -4.30 -12.93
CA TYR A 293 5.41 -4.47 -14.34
C TYR A 293 6.55 -4.43 -15.33
N SER A 294 7.57 -3.59 -15.04
CA SER A 294 8.60 -3.19 -15.99
C SER A 294 9.42 -4.37 -16.50
N ARG A 295 10.02 -4.17 -17.66
CA ARG A 295 11.02 -5.06 -18.23
C ARG A 295 12.42 -4.45 -18.15
N PRO A 296 13.46 -5.23 -17.80
CA PRO A 296 14.83 -4.74 -17.68
C PRO A 296 15.44 -4.53 -19.07
N ILE A 297 16.04 -3.36 -19.28
CA ILE A 297 16.79 -3.02 -20.48
C ILE A 297 18.24 -2.74 -20.11
N GLY A 298 19.18 -3.23 -20.91
CA GLY A 298 20.62 -3.06 -20.64
C GLY A 298 21.17 -4.01 -19.58
N THR A 299 20.47 -5.10 -19.28
CA THR A 299 20.88 -6.16 -18.36
C THR A 299 21.05 -7.49 -19.08
N ASN A 300 21.56 -8.51 -18.38
CA ASN A 300 21.62 -9.89 -18.90
C ASN A 300 20.28 -10.64 -18.79
N TYR A 301 19.25 -10.05 -18.17
CA TYR A 301 17.93 -10.64 -18.04
C TYR A 301 17.12 -10.48 -19.33
N GLU A 302 16.20 -11.42 -19.56
CA GLU A 302 15.26 -11.30 -20.67
C GLU A 302 14.43 -10.02 -20.53
N ALA A 303 14.24 -9.27 -21.62
CA ALA A 303 13.50 -8.01 -21.64
C ALA A 303 11.97 -8.25 -21.63
N VAL A 304 11.46 -8.86 -20.56
CA VAL A 304 10.04 -9.11 -20.29
C VAL A 304 9.69 -8.61 -18.90
N GLY A 305 8.42 -8.32 -18.65
CA GLY A 305 7.94 -7.90 -17.33
C GLY A 305 8.40 -8.84 -16.23
N PHE A 306 8.81 -8.32 -15.08
CA PHE A 306 9.50 -9.11 -14.05
C PHE A 306 8.72 -10.34 -13.58
N ALA A 307 7.39 -10.28 -13.49
CA ALA A 307 6.56 -11.43 -13.14
C ALA A 307 6.53 -12.55 -14.22
N PHE A 308 6.93 -12.24 -15.46
CA PHE A 308 7.09 -13.21 -16.56
C PHE A 308 8.51 -13.75 -16.67
N ASN A 309 9.45 -13.26 -15.84
CA ASN A 309 10.87 -13.54 -15.95
C ASN A 309 11.32 -14.58 -14.92
N ARG A 310 11.53 -15.82 -15.37
CA ARG A 310 11.96 -16.93 -14.51
C ARG A 310 13.29 -16.65 -13.82
N ALA A 311 14.26 -16.04 -14.54
CA ALA A 311 15.57 -15.71 -13.96
C ALA A 311 15.44 -14.71 -12.79
N ILE A 312 14.45 -13.81 -12.83
CA ILE A 312 14.18 -12.85 -11.76
C ILE A 312 13.40 -13.51 -10.60
N VAL A 313 12.30 -14.22 -10.89
CA VAL A 313 11.43 -14.73 -9.81
C VAL A 313 11.98 -16.04 -9.21
N THR A 314 12.42 -16.97 -10.05
CA THR A 314 12.89 -18.27 -9.56
C THR A 314 14.37 -18.24 -9.22
N ASP A 315 15.23 -17.82 -10.15
CA ASP A 315 16.66 -18.00 -9.96
C ASP A 315 17.21 -16.95 -8.98
N LEU A 316 16.89 -15.67 -9.15
CA LEU A 316 17.32 -14.60 -8.25
C LEU A 316 16.54 -14.59 -6.93
N LEU A 317 15.21 -14.35 -6.96
CA LEU A 317 14.44 -14.14 -5.72
C LEU A 317 14.38 -15.40 -4.85
N ARG A 318 14.02 -16.55 -5.44
CA ARG A 318 13.90 -17.79 -4.66
C ARG A 318 15.24 -18.50 -4.47
N GLY A 319 16.07 -18.56 -5.53
CA GLY A 319 17.34 -19.28 -5.51
C GLY A 319 18.44 -18.54 -4.76
N GLU A 320 18.80 -17.33 -5.20
CA GLU A 320 19.93 -16.60 -4.64
C GLU A 320 19.56 -15.87 -3.33
N LEU A 321 18.38 -15.22 -3.29
CA LEU A 321 17.94 -14.48 -2.09
C LEU A 321 17.21 -15.36 -1.07
N GLY A 322 16.90 -16.62 -1.41
CA GLY A 322 16.30 -17.59 -0.49
C GLY A 322 14.86 -17.30 -0.08
N PHE A 323 14.08 -16.58 -0.89
CA PHE A 323 12.70 -16.24 -0.53
C PHE A 323 11.75 -17.43 -0.71
N GLU A 324 11.13 -17.89 0.35
CA GLU A 324 10.20 -19.04 0.36
C GLU A 324 8.71 -18.64 0.40
N GLY A 325 8.43 -17.36 0.60
CA GLY A 325 7.07 -16.82 0.75
C GLY A 325 6.28 -16.74 -0.56
N ILE A 326 5.17 -16.03 -0.51
CA ILE A 326 4.26 -15.83 -1.64
C ILE A 326 4.84 -14.77 -2.60
N VAL A 327 4.81 -15.06 -3.90
CA VAL A 327 5.04 -14.08 -4.95
C VAL A 327 3.71 -13.73 -5.60
N LEU A 328 3.19 -12.55 -5.27
CA LEU A 328 1.96 -11.97 -5.82
C LEU A 328 2.33 -11.05 -6.98
N THR A 329 1.80 -11.28 -8.18
CA THR A 329 2.03 -10.35 -9.30
C THR A 329 1.42 -8.97 -9.00
N ASP A 330 1.96 -7.94 -9.60
CA ASP A 330 1.25 -6.67 -9.68
C ASP A 330 -0.03 -6.83 -10.55
N TRP A 331 -0.88 -5.78 -10.64
CA TRP A 331 -2.28 -5.88 -11.08
C TRP A 331 -2.44 -5.87 -12.62
N GLY A 332 -3.26 -6.78 -13.15
CA GLY A 332 -3.70 -6.74 -14.54
C GLY A 332 -2.59 -7.06 -15.55
N LEU A 333 -1.87 -8.17 -15.33
CA LEU A 333 -0.84 -8.68 -16.25
C LEU A 333 -1.41 -9.55 -17.38
N ILE A 334 -2.60 -10.14 -17.17
CA ILE A 334 -3.15 -11.17 -18.05
C ILE A 334 -4.21 -10.60 -18.97
N THR A 335 -5.16 -9.84 -18.40
CA THR A 335 -6.35 -9.35 -19.10
C THR A 335 -6.35 -7.84 -19.30
N ASP A 336 -6.92 -7.39 -20.40
CA ASP A 336 -7.24 -5.99 -20.63
C ASP A 336 -8.40 -5.55 -19.74
N GLY A 337 -8.47 -4.26 -19.39
CA GLY A 337 -9.54 -3.77 -18.52
C GLY A 337 -9.73 -2.27 -18.57
N TYR A 338 -10.53 -1.74 -17.64
CA TYR A 338 -10.76 -0.32 -17.45
C TYR A 338 -10.46 0.09 -16.01
N ILE A 339 -9.77 1.20 -15.82
CA ILE A 339 -9.51 1.81 -14.52
C ILE A 339 -9.91 3.28 -14.61
N ALA A 340 -10.79 3.75 -13.73
CA ALA A 340 -11.30 5.12 -13.73
C ALA A 340 -11.80 5.58 -15.13
N GLY A 341 -12.44 4.66 -15.88
CA GLY A 341 -12.95 4.91 -17.21
C GLY A 341 -11.91 4.92 -18.35
N GLN A 342 -10.62 4.75 -18.03
CA GLN A 342 -9.55 4.64 -19.02
C GLN A 342 -9.31 3.17 -19.38
N TYR A 343 -9.23 2.88 -20.70
CA TYR A 343 -8.81 1.56 -21.18
C TYR A 343 -7.34 1.30 -20.84
N MET A 344 -7.09 0.16 -20.22
CA MET A 344 -5.76 -0.29 -19.83
C MET A 344 -5.51 -1.65 -20.48
N PRO A 345 -4.56 -1.77 -21.41
CA PRO A 345 -4.14 -3.06 -21.92
C PRO A 345 -3.48 -3.86 -20.79
N ALA A 346 -3.50 -5.19 -20.90
CA ALA A 346 -2.73 -6.04 -20.02
C ALA A 346 -1.26 -5.61 -19.99
N ARG A 347 -0.71 -5.48 -18.78
CA ARG A 347 0.69 -5.04 -18.59
C ARG A 347 1.66 -6.19 -18.83
N ALA A 348 1.46 -6.87 -19.96
CA ALA A 348 2.23 -8.02 -20.41
C ALA A 348 3.49 -7.60 -21.19
N TRP A 349 4.27 -6.68 -20.63
CA TRP A 349 5.36 -6.03 -21.35
C TRP A 349 6.44 -7.02 -21.79
N GLY A 350 6.69 -7.04 -23.11
CA GLY A 350 7.61 -7.97 -23.76
C GLY A 350 7.00 -9.33 -24.15
N VAL A 351 5.76 -9.59 -23.72
CA VAL A 351 4.98 -10.79 -24.08
C VAL A 351 3.55 -10.43 -24.54
N GLU A 352 3.37 -9.24 -25.08
CA GLU A 352 2.08 -8.70 -25.53
C GLU A 352 1.40 -9.59 -26.59
N SER A 353 2.20 -10.32 -27.38
CA SER A 353 1.70 -11.21 -28.43
C SER A 353 1.14 -12.54 -27.92
N LEU A 354 1.39 -12.91 -26.66
CA LEU A 354 0.86 -14.13 -26.05
C LEU A 354 -0.62 -13.95 -25.73
N SER A 355 -1.38 -15.04 -25.85
CA SER A 355 -2.76 -15.13 -25.37
C SER A 355 -2.81 -15.07 -23.85
N GLU A 356 -3.99 -14.76 -23.27
CA GLU A 356 -4.22 -14.80 -21.82
C GLU A 356 -3.81 -16.15 -21.19
N LEU A 357 -4.08 -17.26 -21.87
CA LEU A 357 -3.71 -18.59 -21.41
C LEU A 357 -2.19 -18.79 -21.36
N GLU A 358 -1.47 -18.36 -22.40
CA GLU A 358 -0.01 -18.44 -22.47
C GLU A 358 0.66 -17.50 -21.46
N ARG A 359 0.12 -16.28 -21.25
CA ARG A 359 0.58 -15.35 -20.20
C ARG A 359 0.41 -15.98 -18.82
N THR A 360 -0.75 -16.61 -18.55
CA THR A 360 -1.03 -17.30 -17.29
C THR A 360 -0.01 -18.43 -17.05
N ALA A 361 0.23 -19.27 -18.07
CA ALA A 361 1.23 -20.33 -17.99
C ALA A 361 2.61 -19.78 -17.68
N ARG A 362 3.03 -18.71 -18.35
CA ARG A 362 4.35 -18.10 -18.19
C ARG A 362 4.58 -17.51 -16.81
N VAL A 363 3.58 -16.85 -16.21
CA VAL A 363 3.63 -16.31 -14.83
C VAL A 363 3.82 -17.45 -13.82
N ILE A 364 3.07 -18.57 -13.98
CA ILE A 364 3.19 -19.74 -13.11
C ILE A 364 4.58 -20.40 -13.27
N ASP A 365 5.07 -20.55 -14.51
CA ASP A 365 6.40 -21.13 -14.79
C ASP A 365 7.53 -20.24 -14.28
N ALA A 366 7.36 -18.91 -14.34
CA ALA A 366 8.32 -17.98 -13.75
C ALA A 366 8.47 -18.13 -12.24
N GLY A 367 7.50 -18.72 -11.54
CA GLY A 367 7.57 -19.00 -10.10
C GLY A 367 6.63 -18.15 -9.24
N CYS A 368 5.74 -17.35 -9.83
CA CYS A 368 4.70 -16.62 -9.10
C CYS A 368 3.64 -17.58 -8.53
N ASP A 369 3.03 -17.19 -7.41
CA ASP A 369 2.02 -17.95 -6.69
C ASP A 369 0.61 -17.38 -6.87
N GLN A 370 0.47 -16.08 -7.11
CA GLN A 370 -0.82 -15.42 -7.12
C GLN A 370 -0.88 -14.29 -8.14
N PHE A 371 -2.05 -14.11 -8.76
CA PHE A 371 -2.34 -13.10 -9.78
C PHE A 371 -3.08 -11.91 -9.16
N GLY A 372 -2.49 -10.72 -9.23
CA GLY A 372 -3.09 -9.47 -8.78
C GLY A 372 -4.08 -8.89 -9.80
N GLY A 373 -5.27 -8.49 -9.32
CA GLY A 373 -6.28 -7.79 -10.12
C GLY A 373 -7.07 -8.64 -11.11
N GLU A 374 -6.76 -9.91 -11.23
CA GLU A 374 -7.35 -10.82 -12.20
C GLU A 374 -8.53 -11.64 -11.62
N GLN A 375 -9.40 -12.18 -12.50
CA GLN A 375 -10.60 -12.95 -12.13
C GLN A 375 -10.83 -14.16 -13.03
N ARG A 376 -9.75 -14.81 -13.51
CA ARG A 376 -9.77 -15.83 -14.55
C ARG A 376 -9.27 -17.23 -14.08
N PRO A 377 -9.80 -17.80 -12.95
CA PRO A 377 -9.34 -19.10 -12.46
C PRO A 377 -9.53 -20.24 -13.47
N GLU A 378 -10.48 -20.11 -14.39
CA GLU A 378 -10.70 -21.06 -15.47
C GLU A 378 -9.49 -21.26 -16.40
N LEU A 379 -8.60 -20.25 -16.54
CA LEU A 379 -7.36 -20.40 -17.32
C LEU A 379 -6.41 -21.39 -16.65
N VAL A 380 -6.27 -21.33 -15.32
CA VAL A 380 -5.44 -22.29 -14.56
C VAL A 380 -6.00 -23.70 -14.67
N VAL A 381 -7.33 -23.86 -14.53
CA VAL A 381 -8.00 -25.14 -14.70
C VAL A 381 -7.76 -25.72 -16.10
N GLN A 382 -7.82 -24.87 -17.13
CA GLN A 382 -7.55 -25.28 -18.51
C GLN A 382 -6.11 -25.76 -18.68
N LEU A 383 -5.12 -25.00 -18.19
CA LEU A 383 -3.70 -25.34 -18.27
C LEU A 383 -3.37 -26.70 -17.64
N VAL A 384 -4.00 -27.00 -16.50
CA VAL A 384 -3.82 -28.29 -15.83
C VAL A 384 -4.50 -29.41 -16.60
N LYS A 385 -5.74 -29.24 -17.09
CA LYS A 385 -6.46 -30.25 -17.88
C LYS A 385 -5.76 -30.57 -19.21
N GLU A 386 -5.10 -29.59 -19.81
CA GLU A 386 -4.29 -29.75 -21.03
C GLU A 386 -2.89 -30.33 -20.75
N GLY A 387 -2.48 -30.45 -19.49
CA GLY A 387 -1.17 -30.97 -19.09
C GLY A 387 -0.01 -29.97 -19.30
N THR A 388 -0.29 -28.70 -19.56
CA THR A 388 0.73 -27.63 -19.70
C THR A 388 1.38 -27.31 -18.36
N ILE A 389 0.59 -27.28 -17.29
CA ILE A 389 1.03 -27.12 -15.90
C ILE A 389 0.57 -28.32 -15.10
N SER A 390 1.41 -28.87 -14.23
CA SER A 390 0.99 -29.98 -13.35
C SER A 390 0.14 -29.45 -12.18
N GLU A 391 -0.80 -30.26 -11.70
CA GLU A 391 -1.56 -29.93 -10.49
C GLU A 391 -0.64 -29.81 -9.27
N ASP A 392 0.44 -30.61 -9.18
CA ASP A 392 1.44 -30.49 -8.12
C ASP A 392 2.10 -29.11 -8.07
N ARG A 393 2.32 -28.46 -9.24
CA ARG A 393 2.84 -27.08 -9.29
C ARG A 393 1.82 -26.09 -8.70
N ILE A 394 0.54 -26.31 -8.96
CA ILE A 394 -0.55 -25.49 -8.37
C ILE A 394 -0.59 -25.71 -6.86
N ASP A 395 -0.48 -26.94 -6.40
CA ASP A 395 -0.50 -27.31 -4.98
C ASP A 395 0.58 -26.59 -4.17
N VAL A 396 1.76 -26.39 -4.73
CA VAL A 396 2.84 -25.61 -4.09
C VAL A 396 2.38 -24.18 -3.77
N SER A 397 1.76 -23.50 -4.72
CA SER A 397 1.26 -22.14 -4.53
C SER A 397 0.08 -22.09 -3.56
N VAL A 398 -0.89 -23.00 -3.72
CA VAL A 398 -2.05 -23.06 -2.83
C VAL A 398 -1.64 -23.37 -1.39
N ALA A 399 -0.65 -24.25 -1.18
CA ALA A 399 -0.14 -24.52 0.17
C ALA A 399 0.44 -23.29 0.86
N ARG A 400 1.20 -22.44 0.14
CA ARG A 400 1.72 -21.16 0.67
C ARG A 400 0.57 -20.22 1.07
N LEU A 401 -0.41 -20.04 0.18
CA LEU A 401 -1.57 -19.17 0.40
C LEU A 401 -2.43 -19.63 1.58
N LEU A 402 -2.68 -20.93 1.71
CA LEU A 402 -3.43 -21.50 2.83
C LEU A 402 -2.65 -21.40 4.14
N LYS A 403 -1.34 -21.63 4.11
CA LYS A 403 -0.47 -21.55 5.30
C LYS A 403 -0.59 -20.20 5.99
N GLU A 404 -0.54 -19.10 5.24
CA GLU A 404 -0.71 -17.76 5.81
C GLU A 404 -2.10 -17.56 6.43
N LYS A 405 -3.18 -18.04 5.81
CA LYS A 405 -4.54 -17.96 6.38
C LYS A 405 -4.63 -18.67 7.73
N PHE A 406 -3.96 -19.82 7.87
CA PHE A 406 -3.92 -20.55 9.15
C PHE A 406 -3.08 -19.79 10.18
N ILE A 407 -1.91 -19.29 9.83
CA ILE A 407 -1.05 -18.50 10.71
C ILE A 407 -1.78 -17.23 11.19
N LEU A 408 -2.46 -16.53 10.31
CA LEU A 408 -3.28 -15.37 10.63
C LEU A 408 -4.53 -15.72 11.48
N GLY A 409 -4.83 -17.00 11.72
CA GLY A 409 -5.97 -17.44 12.51
C GLY A 409 -7.33 -17.25 11.85
N LEU A 410 -7.37 -16.99 10.54
CA LEU A 410 -8.62 -16.73 9.82
C LEU A 410 -9.57 -17.96 9.82
N PHE A 411 -9.03 -19.19 9.81
CA PHE A 411 -9.83 -20.41 9.93
C PHE A 411 -10.43 -20.61 11.32
N ASP A 412 -9.85 -20.01 12.33
CA ASP A 412 -10.29 -20.15 13.73
C ASP A 412 -11.26 -19.04 14.12
N ASN A 413 -11.01 -17.80 13.68
CA ASN A 413 -11.93 -16.67 13.82
C ASN A 413 -11.68 -15.62 12.73
N PRO A 414 -12.45 -15.58 11.63
CA PRO A 414 -12.31 -14.56 10.59
C PRO A 414 -13.08 -13.26 10.88
N PHE A 415 -13.88 -13.21 11.95
CA PHE A 415 -14.77 -12.10 12.25
C PHE A 415 -14.09 -11.03 13.12
N VAL A 416 -14.54 -9.80 12.97
CA VAL A 416 -14.14 -8.65 13.78
C VAL A 416 -15.30 -8.10 14.59
N ASN A 417 -14.98 -7.42 15.69
CA ASN A 417 -15.99 -6.78 16.53
C ASN A 417 -16.37 -5.41 15.95
N ALA A 418 -17.39 -5.37 15.11
CA ALA A 418 -17.84 -4.17 14.44
C ALA A 418 -18.24 -3.03 15.42
N SER A 419 -18.82 -3.36 16.58
CA SER A 419 -19.21 -2.35 17.56
C SER A 419 -18.01 -1.67 18.28
N ALA A 420 -16.83 -2.30 18.24
CA ALA A 420 -15.61 -1.72 18.80
C ALA A 420 -14.78 -0.94 17.74
N ALA A 421 -15.05 -1.13 16.44
CA ALA A 421 -14.22 -0.57 15.37
C ALA A 421 -14.06 0.96 15.46
N ASN A 422 -15.15 1.71 15.65
CA ASN A 422 -15.10 3.18 15.81
C ASN A 422 -14.43 3.65 17.12
N GLN A 423 -14.16 2.75 18.06
CA GLN A 423 -13.44 3.08 19.29
C GLN A 423 -11.93 2.93 19.15
N ILE A 424 -11.48 2.22 18.10
CA ILE A 424 -10.07 1.95 17.81
C ILE A 424 -9.58 2.84 16.69
N VAL A 425 -10.32 2.83 15.55
CA VAL A 425 -9.93 3.56 14.35
C VAL A 425 -10.05 5.06 14.57
N GLY A 426 -9.00 5.82 14.25
CA GLY A 426 -8.98 7.27 14.34
C GLY A 426 -9.07 7.80 15.77
N THR A 427 -8.58 7.04 16.76
CA THR A 427 -8.56 7.54 18.14
C THR A 427 -7.74 8.82 18.25
N GLU A 428 -8.12 9.70 19.19
CA GLU A 428 -7.43 10.98 19.40
C GLU A 428 -5.90 10.80 19.60
N SER A 429 -5.50 9.72 20.27
CA SER A 429 -4.09 9.41 20.47
C SER A 429 -3.37 9.12 19.15
N PHE A 430 -3.99 8.36 18.23
CA PHE A 430 -3.41 8.00 16.94
C PHE A 430 -3.36 9.22 16.01
N VAL A 431 -4.44 9.97 15.93
CA VAL A 431 -4.51 11.22 15.16
C VAL A 431 -3.45 12.22 15.62
N ARG A 432 -3.29 12.40 16.94
CA ARG A 432 -2.27 13.30 17.50
C ARG A 432 -0.85 12.89 17.12
N GLN A 433 -0.52 11.59 17.15
CA GLN A 433 0.79 11.07 16.75
C GLN A 433 1.05 11.28 15.26
N GLY A 434 0.04 11.04 14.42
CA GLY A 434 0.13 11.31 12.98
C GLY A 434 0.38 12.80 12.68
N ARG A 435 -0.35 13.70 13.34
CA ARG A 435 -0.14 15.15 13.20
C ARG A 435 1.24 15.60 13.68
N GLU A 436 1.73 15.04 14.77
CA GLU A 436 3.08 15.34 15.25
C GLU A 436 4.13 14.90 14.24
N ALA A 437 3.97 13.71 13.64
CA ALA A 437 4.84 13.25 12.57
C ALA A 437 4.78 14.19 11.34
N GLN A 438 3.59 14.69 10.97
CA GLN A 438 3.45 15.68 9.89
C GLN A 438 4.23 16.97 10.20
N ARG A 439 4.12 17.53 11.40
CA ARG A 439 4.85 18.74 11.82
C ARG A 439 6.37 18.53 11.76
N ARG A 440 6.85 17.48 12.40
CA ARG A 440 8.28 17.16 12.48
C ARG A 440 8.89 16.89 11.10
N SER A 441 8.14 16.29 10.16
CA SER A 441 8.65 15.91 8.83
C SER A 441 8.96 17.08 7.91
N TYR A 442 8.49 18.30 8.20
CA TYR A 442 8.86 19.47 7.41
C TYR A 442 10.37 19.64 7.33
N THR A 443 10.89 19.81 6.12
CA THR A 443 12.30 20.09 5.85
C THR A 443 12.47 21.58 5.55
N LEU A 444 13.11 22.32 6.43
CA LEU A 444 13.40 23.74 6.22
C LEU A 444 14.61 23.88 5.28
N LEU A 445 14.36 24.27 4.03
CA LEU A 445 15.39 24.41 2.99
C LEU A 445 16.11 25.75 3.07
N LYS A 446 15.39 26.82 3.42
CA LYS A 446 15.89 28.18 3.51
C LYS A 446 15.17 28.94 4.60
N ASN A 447 15.93 29.77 5.38
CA ASN A 447 15.38 30.68 6.37
C ASN A 447 16.25 31.96 6.40
N LYS A 448 15.99 32.88 5.45
CA LYS A 448 16.77 34.10 5.28
C LYS A 448 16.58 35.01 6.47
N GLN A 449 17.71 35.45 7.09
CA GLN A 449 17.73 36.31 8.25
C GLN A 449 16.92 35.77 9.46
N ASN A 450 16.76 34.47 9.53
CA ASN A 450 15.97 33.81 10.58
C ASN A 450 14.55 34.38 10.73
N ILE A 451 13.88 34.64 9.59
CA ILE A 451 12.50 35.15 9.61
C ILE A 451 11.53 34.18 10.33
N LEU A 452 11.79 32.89 10.24
CA LEU A 452 11.00 31.86 10.92
C LEU A 452 11.65 31.45 12.25
N PRO A 453 10.84 31.11 13.27
CA PRO A 453 9.37 31.17 13.25
C PRO A 453 8.88 32.63 13.27
N LEU A 454 7.72 32.87 12.63
CA LEU A 454 7.04 34.17 12.76
C LEU A 454 6.53 34.32 14.19
N THR A 455 6.50 35.56 14.66
CA THR A 455 5.82 35.88 15.92
C THR A 455 4.33 35.53 15.79
N GLU A 456 3.72 35.03 16.86
CA GLU A 456 2.27 34.79 16.91
C GLU A 456 1.52 36.00 16.32
N PRO A 457 0.60 35.79 15.36
CA PRO A 457 -0.02 36.88 14.63
C PRO A 457 -0.93 37.68 15.55
N SER A 458 -0.78 39.02 15.49
CA SER A 458 -1.74 39.94 16.06
C SER A 458 -2.94 40.10 15.11
N PRO A 459 -4.12 40.55 15.58
CA PRO A 459 -5.25 40.86 14.69
C PRO A 459 -4.95 41.90 13.60
N SER A 460 -3.86 42.67 13.75
CA SER A 460 -3.41 43.66 12.76
C SER A 460 -2.47 43.05 11.71
N THR A 461 -1.91 41.86 11.94
CA THR A 461 -0.99 41.21 10.98
C THR A 461 -1.82 40.63 9.82
N LYS A 462 -1.51 41.06 8.61
CA LYS A 462 -2.25 40.70 7.39
C LYS A 462 -1.49 39.68 6.56
N PHE A 463 -2.18 38.63 6.15
CA PHE A 463 -1.59 37.54 5.35
C PHE A 463 -2.21 37.46 3.95
N TYR A 464 -1.40 37.32 2.93
CA TYR A 464 -1.80 36.82 1.64
C TYR A 464 -1.57 35.31 1.61
N ILE A 465 -2.59 34.50 1.27
CA ILE A 465 -2.55 33.05 1.46
C ILE A 465 -2.99 32.34 0.17
N GLU A 466 -2.21 31.32 -0.25
CA GLU A 466 -2.58 30.41 -1.34
C GLU A 466 -2.35 28.95 -0.94
N GLY A 467 -3.23 28.03 -1.39
CA GLY A 467 -3.06 26.58 -1.22
C GLY A 467 -3.43 26.04 0.16
N PHE A 468 -4.30 26.74 0.89
CA PHE A 468 -4.77 26.34 2.23
C PHE A 468 -6.24 25.94 2.25
N ASP A 469 -6.59 25.04 3.16
CA ASP A 469 -7.98 24.81 3.52
C ASP A 469 -8.54 26.05 4.27
N PRO A 470 -9.63 26.66 3.79
CA PRO A 470 -10.24 27.82 4.43
C PRO A 470 -10.68 27.60 5.88
N ALA A 471 -11.02 26.37 6.26
CA ALA A 471 -11.42 26.02 7.62
C ALA A 471 -10.31 26.34 8.63
N PHE A 472 -9.08 25.89 8.36
CA PHE A 472 -7.92 26.12 9.24
C PHE A 472 -7.54 27.60 9.35
N ILE A 473 -7.71 28.37 8.26
CA ILE A 473 -7.49 29.82 8.29
C ILE A 473 -8.45 30.49 9.29
N THR A 474 -9.72 30.07 9.27
CA THR A 474 -10.74 30.59 10.17
C THR A 474 -10.48 30.23 11.62
N GLU A 475 -10.09 28.98 11.90
CA GLU A 475 -9.78 28.48 13.25
C GLU A 475 -8.60 29.24 13.88
N ARG A 476 -7.62 29.63 13.07
CA ARG A 476 -6.43 30.39 13.52
C ARG A 476 -6.65 31.90 13.62
N ASN A 477 -7.85 32.42 13.30
CA ASN A 477 -8.18 33.85 13.31
C ASN A 477 -7.18 34.71 12.52
N LEU A 478 -6.65 34.21 11.40
CA LEU A 478 -5.74 34.98 10.56
C LEU A 478 -6.49 36.07 9.79
N THR A 479 -5.95 37.29 9.79
CA THR A 479 -6.46 38.38 8.96
C THR A 479 -5.95 38.21 7.53
N VAL A 480 -6.79 37.70 6.63
CA VAL A 480 -6.43 37.42 5.23
C VAL A 480 -6.82 38.58 4.34
N VAL A 481 -5.94 38.97 3.42
CA VAL A 481 -6.16 39.98 2.39
C VAL A 481 -6.04 39.36 0.99
N ASN A 482 -6.70 39.99 0.02
CA ASN A 482 -6.73 39.49 -1.38
C ASN A 482 -5.60 40.08 -2.26
N SER A 483 -4.79 40.97 -1.70
CA SER A 483 -3.72 41.65 -2.43
C SER A 483 -2.41 41.56 -1.67
N THR A 484 -1.34 41.19 -2.37
CA THR A 484 0.00 41.15 -1.82
C THR A 484 0.51 42.51 -1.35
N GLN A 485 -0.03 43.62 -1.92
CA GLN A 485 0.33 44.97 -1.53
C GLN A 485 -0.25 45.39 -0.16
N GLU A 486 -1.28 44.69 0.30
CA GLU A 486 -1.92 44.93 1.60
C GLU A 486 -1.42 43.99 2.70
N ALA A 487 -0.65 42.97 2.32
CA ALA A 487 -0.17 41.93 3.23
C ALA A 487 1.17 42.31 3.89
N ASP A 488 1.32 41.87 5.12
CA ASP A 488 2.61 41.91 5.84
C ASP A 488 3.48 40.69 5.49
N TYR A 489 2.82 39.53 5.24
CA TYR A 489 3.45 38.27 4.84
C TYR A 489 2.61 37.55 3.79
N ALA A 490 3.26 36.78 2.92
CA ALA A 490 2.60 35.77 2.09
C ALA A 490 2.95 34.36 2.58
N LEU A 491 1.92 33.50 2.71
CA LEU A 491 2.07 32.08 3.02
C LEU A 491 1.53 31.30 1.83
N LEU A 492 2.40 30.55 1.15
CA LEU A 492 2.08 29.88 -0.10
C LEU A 492 2.36 28.39 0.03
N ARG A 493 1.41 27.55 -0.36
CA ARG A 493 1.56 26.10 -0.47
C ARG A 493 1.35 25.66 -1.91
N TYR A 494 2.34 25.04 -2.50
CA TYR A 494 2.33 24.56 -3.87
C TYR A 494 2.66 23.08 -3.95
N ASN A 495 2.02 22.36 -4.88
CA ASN A 495 2.51 21.05 -5.27
C ASN A 495 3.84 21.17 -6.02
N ALA A 496 4.70 20.18 -5.89
CA ALA A 496 5.85 20.04 -6.78
C ALA A 496 5.39 20.10 -8.24
N PRO A 497 6.16 20.74 -9.13
CA PRO A 497 5.74 20.89 -10.53
C PRO A 497 5.58 19.55 -11.25
N TYR A 498 4.58 19.44 -12.12
CA TYR A 498 4.33 18.28 -12.98
C TYR A 498 3.60 18.69 -14.26
N GLU A 499 3.59 17.80 -15.24
CA GLU A 499 2.84 17.95 -16.49
C GLU A 499 1.54 17.14 -16.41
N PRO A 500 0.36 17.79 -16.39
CA PRO A 500 -0.91 17.08 -16.29
C PRO A 500 -1.14 16.12 -17.47
N ARG A 501 -1.59 14.90 -17.15
CA ARG A 501 -1.99 13.88 -18.14
C ARG A 501 -3.51 13.87 -18.32
N SER A 502 -4.00 13.46 -19.49
CA SER A 502 -5.41 13.58 -19.86
C SER A 502 -6.26 12.34 -19.58
N GLY A 503 -5.66 11.19 -19.26
CA GLY A 503 -6.39 9.95 -18.96
C GLY A 503 -7.03 9.97 -17.57
N GLY A 504 -8.15 9.26 -17.37
CA GLY A 504 -8.82 9.20 -16.08
C GLY A 504 -7.96 8.59 -14.97
N PHE A 505 -7.29 7.46 -15.26
CA PHE A 505 -6.35 6.83 -14.33
C PHE A 505 -4.97 7.52 -14.38
N GLU A 506 -4.50 7.87 -15.57
CA GLU A 506 -3.21 8.49 -15.83
C GLU A 506 -3.07 9.88 -15.19
N ALA A 507 -4.18 10.64 -15.07
CA ALA A 507 -4.19 11.96 -14.45
C ALA A 507 -3.74 11.96 -12.98
N ASN A 508 -3.77 10.81 -12.30
CA ASN A 508 -3.30 10.67 -10.92
C ASN A 508 -1.78 10.45 -10.81
N TYR A 509 -1.07 10.33 -11.95
CA TYR A 509 0.38 10.16 -11.98
C TYR A 509 1.04 11.48 -12.35
N HIS A 510 1.63 12.16 -11.38
CA HIS A 510 2.40 13.37 -11.61
C HIS A 510 3.70 12.99 -12.32
N ALA A 511 3.83 13.34 -13.58
CA ALA A 511 4.96 12.98 -14.44
C ALA A 511 5.55 14.21 -15.13
N GLY A 512 6.57 14.03 -15.98
CA GLY A 512 7.18 15.07 -16.79
C GLY A 512 8.06 16.03 -16.00
N SER A 513 8.14 17.28 -16.45
CA SER A 513 9.03 18.30 -15.90
C SER A 513 8.85 18.53 -14.39
N LEU A 514 9.98 18.66 -13.70
CA LEU A 514 10.05 19.00 -12.28
C LEU A 514 10.16 20.52 -12.02
N ALA A 515 10.08 21.33 -13.08
CA ALA A 515 10.22 22.79 -13.01
C ALA A 515 8.88 23.48 -13.28
N PHE A 516 8.59 24.55 -12.55
CA PHE A 516 7.45 25.42 -12.87
C PHE A 516 7.58 25.98 -14.29
N ASN A 517 6.47 26.13 -14.98
CA ASN A 517 6.45 26.79 -16.29
C ASN A 517 6.71 28.30 -16.16
N THR A 518 7.05 28.96 -17.27
CA THR A 518 7.44 30.38 -17.28
C THR A 518 6.36 31.29 -16.69
N THR A 519 5.08 31.03 -17.02
CA THR A 519 3.96 31.85 -16.53
C THR A 519 3.84 31.80 -15.01
N GLU A 520 3.99 30.59 -14.44
CA GLU A 520 3.93 30.41 -12.98
C GLU A 520 5.14 31.03 -12.29
N LYS A 521 6.34 30.88 -12.85
CA LYS A 521 7.55 31.55 -12.33
C LYS A 521 7.42 33.08 -12.29
N GLU A 522 6.89 33.67 -13.35
CA GLU A 522 6.62 35.11 -13.39
C GLU A 522 5.56 35.56 -12.39
N ARG A 523 4.52 34.75 -12.19
CA ARG A 523 3.48 35.01 -11.20
C ARG A 523 4.06 34.99 -9.78
N GLN A 524 4.81 33.97 -9.45
CA GLN A 524 5.47 33.80 -8.15
C GLN A 524 6.48 34.92 -7.89
N ALA A 525 7.30 35.30 -8.89
CA ALA A 525 8.27 36.37 -8.76
C ALA A 525 7.63 37.73 -8.40
N ARG A 526 6.40 38.00 -8.94
CA ARG A 526 5.64 39.20 -8.56
C ARG A 526 5.26 39.20 -7.06
N ILE A 527 4.90 38.05 -6.52
CA ILE A 527 4.59 37.92 -5.08
C ILE A 527 5.85 38.13 -4.25
N TYR A 528 6.94 37.42 -4.56
CA TYR A 528 8.19 37.44 -3.81
C TYR A 528 8.86 38.84 -3.76
N THR A 529 8.66 39.64 -4.82
CA THR A 529 9.18 41.02 -4.88
C THR A 529 8.29 42.02 -4.16
N THR A 530 7.04 41.68 -3.84
CA THR A 530 6.07 42.60 -3.23
C THR A 530 6.01 42.45 -1.72
N VAL A 531 6.09 41.24 -1.18
CA VAL A 531 5.85 40.92 0.22
C VAL A 531 6.79 39.82 0.70
N PRO A 532 7.28 39.84 1.95
CA PRO A 532 8.02 38.72 2.53
C PRO A 532 7.22 37.44 2.47
N THR A 533 7.78 36.41 1.82
CA THR A 533 7.04 35.20 1.48
C THR A 533 7.67 33.94 2.10
N VAL A 534 6.83 33.12 2.72
CA VAL A 534 7.11 31.76 3.17
C VAL A 534 6.44 30.80 2.21
N VAL A 535 7.20 29.85 1.67
CA VAL A 535 6.72 28.87 0.69
C VAL A 535 6.87 27.46 1.23
N ASP A 536 5.82 26.67 1.13
CA ASP A 536 5.84 25.22 1.29
C ASP A 536 5.68 24.57 -0.09
N ILE A 537 6.62 23.69 -0.45
CA ILE A 537 6.52 22.84 -1.64
C ILE A 537 6.18 21.43 -1.16
N ILE A 538 4.99 20.95 -1.50
CA ILE A 538 4.55 19.57 -1.25
C ILE A 538 5.25 18.68 -2.28
N MET A 539 6.29 18.00 -1.83
CA MET A 539 7.17 17.22 -2.70
C MET A 539 6.73 15.75 -2.77
N ASP A 540 5.94 15.42 -3.75
CA ASP A 540 5.72 14.04 -4.18
C ASP A 540 6.88 13.50 -5.03
N ARG A 541 7.69 14.41 -5.57
CA ARG A 541 8.93 14.19 -6.33
C ARG A 541 9.92 15.33 -6.02
N PRO A 542 11.23 15.13 -6.22
CA PRO A 542 12.20 16.22 -6.15
C PRO A 542 11.83 17.35 -7.11
N ALA A 543 11.80 18.59 -6.64
CA ALA A 543 11.42 19.75 -7.45
C ALA A 543 12.62 20.56 -7.92
N VAL A 544 12.58 21.07 -9.15
CA VAL A 544 13.57 22.03 -9.70
C VAL A 544 13.05 23.45 -9.45
N ILE A 545 13.46 24.04 -8.33
CA ILE A 545 12.93 25.31 -7.81
C ILE A 545 14.01 26.36 -7.44
N PRO A 546 15.10 26.54 -8.21
CA PRO A 546 16.15 27.48 -7.87
C PRO A 546 15.64 28.92 -7.74
N GLU A 547 14.66 29.35 -8.54
CA GLU A 547 14.05 30.68 -8.49
C GLU A 547 13.25 30.94 -7.21
N VAL A 548 12.57 29.91 -6.67
CA VAL A 548 11.85 30.01 -5.39
C VAL A 548 12.87 30.16 -4.25
N LEU A 549 13.92 29.34 -4.28
CA LEU A 549 14.99 29.38 -3.28
C LEU A 549 15.79 30.71 -3.32
N GLU A 550 15.94 31.33 -4.48
CA GLU A 550 16.59 32.62 -4.60
C GLU A 550 15.75 33.75 -3.98
N GLN A 551 14.46 33.81 -4.30
CA GLN A 551 13.59 34.97 -4.07
C GLN A 551 12.77 34.90 -2.78
N ALA A 552 12.19 33.75 -2.40
CA ALA A 552 11.41 33.64 -1.18
C ALA A 552 12.25 33.85 0.09
N GLN A 553 11.64 34.33 1.17
CA GLN A 553 12.31 34.56 2.45
C GLN A 553 12.58 33.26 3.20
N ALA A 554 11.61 32.35 3.20
CA ALA A 554 11.77 31.00 3.74
C ALA A 554 11.10 29.97 2.83
N VAL A 555 11.67 28.77 2.75
CA VAL A 555 11.18 27.68 1.91
C VAL A 555 11.23 26.38 2.69
N PHE A 556 10.11 25.67 2.68
CA PHE A 556 9.97 24.31 3.18
C PHE A 556 9.77 23.32 2.04
N ALA A 557 10.19 22.09 2.28
CA ALA A 557 9.68 20.91 1.62
C ALA A 557 8.79 20.15 2.61
N SER A 558 7.61 19.73 2.18
CA SER A 558 6.73 18.82 2.93
C SER A 558 6.39 17.58 2.10
N TYR A 559 5.95 16.51 2.77
CA TYR A 559 5.75 15.20 2.17
C TYR A 559 4.39 14.62 2.62
N GLY A 560 3.33 15.39 2.42
CA GLY A 560 2.00 15.11 2.95
C GLY A 560 1.83 15.68 4.36
N SER A 561 1.08 16.77 4.44
CA SER A 561 0.72 17.44 5.70
C SER A 561 -0.51 18.30 5.50
N ASP A 562 -1.31 18.48 6.56
CA ASP A 562 -2.44 19.38 6.55
C ASP A 562 -2.01 20.86 6.72
N SER A 563 -2.97 21.77 6.55
CA SER A 563 -2.72 23.22 6.69
C SER A 563 -2.40 23.61 8.12
N GLU A 564 -2.92 22.89 9.11
CA GLU A 564 -2.66 23.15 10.53
C GLU A 564 -1.19 22.87 10.86
N ALA A 565 -0.68 21.74 10.42
CA ALA A 565 0.73 21.37 10.63
C ALA A 565 1.69 22.42 10.06
N PHE A 566 1.39 22.97 8.87
CA PHE A 566 2.20 24.05 8.28
C PHE A 566 2.16 25.32 9.13
N LEU A 567 0.99 25.77 9.56
CA LEU A 567 0.87 26.97 10.40
C LEU A 567 1.56 26.80 11.75
N ASP A 568 1.49 25.60 12.34
CA ASP A 568 2.21 25.28 13.58
C ASP A 568 3.73 25.41 13.43
N ILE A 569 4.28 24.99 12.29
CA ILE A 569 5.70 25.19 11.98
C ILE A 569 6.02 26.65 11.72
N VAL A 570 5.22 27.37 10.93
CA VAL A 570 5.45 28.79 10.61
C VAL A 570 5.46 29.65 11.87
N PHE A 571 4.56 29.38 12.82
CA PHE A 571 4.47 30.16 14.07
C PHE A 571 5.29 29.57 15.24
N GLY A 572 6.06 28.51 15.01
CA GLY A 572 6.96 27.95 16.01
C GLY A 572 6.30 27.17 17.14
N VAL A 573 5.05 26.72 16.93
CA VAL A 573 4.37 25.78 17.85
C VAL A 573 5.12 24.43 17.84
N SER A 574 5.66 24.03 16.68
CA SER A 574 6.55 22.89 16.53
C SER A 574 7.78 23.28 15.70
N LYS A 575 8.84 22.44 15.72
CA LYS A 575 10.07 22.67 14.97
C LYS A 575 10.17 21.71 13.79
N PRO A 576 10.67 22.15 12.61
CA PRO A 576 10.97 21.27 11.51
C PRO A 576 12.22 20.44 11.83
N GLU A 577 12.12 19.11 11.74
CA GLU A 577 13.22 18.17 11.98
C GLU A 577 13.65 17.43 10.71
N GLY A 578 12.82 17.51 9.66
CA GLY A 578 13.01 16.78 8.41
C GLY A 578 14.32 17.12 7.72
N LYS A 579 14.91 16.09 7.11
CA LYS A 579 16.09 16.19 6.24
C LYS A 579 15.71 15.63 4.86
N LEU A 580 16.18 16.25 3.78
CA LEU A 580 15.88 15.80 2.42
C LEU A 580 16.18 14.29 2.25
N PRO A 581 15.22 13.49 1.77
CA PRO A 581 15.41 12.07 1.52
C PRO A 581 16.05 11.78 0.15
N PHE A 582 16.37 12.82 -0.62
CA PHE A 582 16.96 12.77 -1.97
C PHE A 582 17.79 14.03 -2.22
N ASP A 583 18.62 14.02 -3.26
CA ASP A 583 19.26 15.21 -3.79
C ASP A 583 18.22 16.12 -4.46
N LEU A 584 18.27 17.43 -4.21
CA LEU A 584 17.37 18.40 -4.84
C LEU A 584 18.04 18.99 -6.09
N PRO A 585 17.57 18.66 -7.30
CA PRO A 585 18.23 19.02 -8.55
C PRO A 585 18.14 20.53 -8.82
N ARG A 586 19.19 21.08 -9.42
CA ARG A 586 19.28 22.50 -9.77
C ARG A 586 18.56 22.84 -11.07
N SER A 587 18.44 21.91 -11.99
CA SER A 587 17.87 22.15 -13.32
C SER A 587 17.39 20.85 -13.95
N MET A 588 16.44 20.94 -14.88
CA MET A 588 16.03 19.79 -15.67
C MET A 588 17.18 19.18 -16.46
N LYS A 589 18.14 20.00 -16.93
CA LYS A 589 19.33 19.48 -17.59
C LYS A 589 20.17 18.58 -16.68
N ALA A 590 20.23 18.85 -15.38
CA ALA A 590 20.94 18.00 -14.43
C ALA A 590 20.18 16.67 -14.24
N VAL A 591 18.86 16.72 -14.15
CA VAL A 591 17.99 15.54 -14.06
C VAL A 591 18.12 14.64 -15.31
N GLU A 592 18.10 15.24 -16.50
CA GLU A 592 18.21 14.52 -17.77
C GLU A 592 19.60 13.91 -18.04
N ALA A 593 20.59 14.35 -17.30
CA ALA A 593 21.99 13.92 -17.45
C ALA A 593 22.40 12.82 -16.45
N GLN A 594 21.59 12.55 -15.44
CA GLN A 594 21.88 11.50 -14.46
C GLN A 594 21.48 10.11 -14.99
N PHE A 595 22.06 9.08 -14.42
CA PHE A 595 21.71 7.71 -14.70
C PHE A 595 20.50 7.30 -13.85
N GLU A 596 19.51 6.68 -14.50
CA GLU A 596 18.24 6.31 -13.85
C GLU A 596 18.41 5.28 -12.72
N ASP A 597 19.50 4.51 -12.70
CA ASP A 597 19.77 3.44 -11.73
C ASP A 597 20.76 3.82 -10.62
N VAL A 598 21.30 5.05 -10.65
CA VAL A 598 22.35 5.47 -9.72
C VAL A 598 21.81 6.48 -8.71
N PRO A 599 21.80 6.17 -7.40
CA PRO A 599 21.41 7.14 -6.38
C PRO A 599 22.43 8.26 -6.24
N PHE A 600 21.97 9.45 -5.89
CA PHE A 600 22.82 10.66 -5.65
C PHE A 600 23.65 11.08 -6.88
N ASP A 601 23.19 10.78 -8.08
CA ASP A 601 23.89 11.09 -9.34
C ASP A 601 23.54 12.50 -9.90
N THR A 602 22.71 13.26 -9.17
CA THR A 602 22.33 14.62 -9.59
C THR A 602 23.55 15.54 -9.64
N ASN A 603 23.90 16.00 -10.84
CA ASN A 603 25.06 16.89 -11.02
C ASN A 603 24.80 18.26 -10.41
N ASN A 604 25.65 18.68 -9.45
CA ASN A 604 25.60 19.98 -8.76
C ASN A 604 24.19 20.29 -8.20
N PRO A 605 23.66 19.48 -7.28
CA PRO A 605 22.33 19.72 -6.69
C PRO A 605 22.27 21.08 -5.98
N VAL A 606 21.07 21.61 -5.80
CA VAL A 606 20.88 22.82 -4.98
C VAL A 606 21.12 22.48 -3.52
N PHE A 607 20.60 21.34 -3.09
CA PHE A 607 20.85 20.72 -1.78
C PHE A 607 21.09 19.24 -1.95
N VAL A 608 22.04 18.72 -1.21
CA VAL A 608 22.31 17.28 -1.17
C VAL A 608 21.36 16.57 -0.21
N TYR A 609 21.21 15.27 -0.37
CA TYR A 609 20.58 14.38 0.59
C TYR A 609 21.00 14.71 2.02
N GLY A 610 20.04 14.78 2.92
CA GLY A 610 20.28 15.10 4.32
C GLY A 610 20.30 16.58 4.65
N HIS A 611 20.12 17.48 3.67
CA HIS A 611 19.97 18.89 3.96
C HIS A 611 18.65 19.17 4.69
N GLY A 612 18.69 20.05 5.66
CA GLY A 612 17.55 20.58 6.41
C GLY A 612 18.06 21.48 7.53
N LEU A 613 17.55 22.71 7.58
CA LEU A 613 17.88 23.68 8.61
C LEU A 613 17.03 23.45 9.86
N GLU A 614 17.51 23.98 10.97
CA GLU A 614 16.79 24.00 12.25
C GLU A 614 16.48 25.45 12.63
N TYR A 615 15.44 25.68 13.45
CA TYR A 615 15.22 26.98 14.04
C TYR A 615 16.32 27.25 15.07
N GLN A 616 16.96 28.42 14.97
CA GLN A 616 17.90 28.88 15.99
C GLN A 616 17.15 29.14 17.29
N ASP A 617 17.72 28.75 18.43
CA ASP A 617 17.12 29.00 19.72
C ASP A 617 17.05 30.50 20.01
N ALA A 618 16.00 30.94 20.72
CA ALA A 618 15.75 32.36 20.99
C ALA A 618 16.92 33.07 21.71
N LEU A 619 17.70 32.33 22.49
CA LEU A 619 18.89 32.82 23.20
C LEU A 619 20.05 33.22 22.26
N GLU A 620 20.16 32.62 21.06
CA GLU A 620 21.16 33.01 20.07
C GLU A 620 20.74 34.25 19.26
N ARG A 621 19.42 34.55 19.19
CA ARG A 621 18.89 35.72 18.47
C ARG A 621 19.22 37.03 19.19
N ASP A 622 19.16 37.04 20.53
CA ASP A 622 19.46 38.23 21.35
C ASP A 622 20.97 38.52 21.44
N GLY A 623 21.83 37.50 21.23
CA GLY A 623 23.29 37.65 21.28
C GLY A 623 23.94 38.27 20.04
N GLN A 624 23.26 38.31 18.89
CA GLN A 624 23.82 38.95 17.67
C GLN A 624 23.54 40.45 17.56
N GLY A 625 22.75 41.01 18.47
CA GLY A 625 22.42 42.44 18.52
C GLY A 625 23.48 43.33 19.19
N GLU A 626 24.48 42.80 19.90
CA GLU A 626 25.42 43.60 20.72
C GLU A 626 26.89 43.61 20.27
N SER A 627 27.26 43.17 19.08
CA SER A 627 28.66 43.26 18.61
C SER A 627 28.84 44.18 17.42
N CYS A 628 28.27 45.38 17.46
CA CYS A 628 28.66 46.52 16.63
C CYS A 628 28.72 47.77 17.49
N LYS A 629 29.82 47.96 18.21
CA LYS A 629 30.34 49.26 18.60
C LYS A 629 31.84 49.31 18.33
#